data_cdb25a2000507f2d4059912bb63e3bce
#
_entry.id   cdb25a2000507f2d4059912bb63e3bce
#
_cell.length_a   1.000
_cell.length_b   1.000
_cell.length_c   1.000
_cell.angle_alpha   90.00
_cell.angle_beta   90.00
_cell.angle_gamma   90.00
#
_symmetry.space_group_name_H-M   'P 1'
#
loop_
_entity.id
_entity.type
_entity.pdbx_description
1 polymer ?
#
loop_
_entity_poly.entity_id
_entity_poly.type
_entity_poly.pdbx_seq_one_letter_code
_entity_poly.pdbx_strand_id
1 'polypeptide(L)'
;MNSPLIRDYMPELDVVRGIAVLLVLFLHGMALPLQGELSTFGRVLYDLSQYGWVGVNLFFVLSGFLITGILLDSRHRPDYFRRFYIRRALRILPALYALLLILEITGLASSPFIAVSFLFLANFAGFLGITKGYGVLWSLAVEEHFYMLWPFIVRKCSLRKLLTLTIVIFLGSPFLRILLLVNPVPQHYASFYTWFNLDGLGLGALLAIWLRMPSFRRAQLARVALPAMLLGGVAFVMLAGHPWADVTLAKTACNLASAGFLSCTLLAGSSKWKAYVDWPIFKFFGFISYGLYLIHILAFHVASILLSHYLATPLTRNPLAAMLLHFCGGLVLATAIAYLSRRSLEERFLRIGYSSRRVELLRPSFV
;
A
#
# COMPACT_ATOMS: atom_id res chain seq x y z
N MET A 1 -7.99 29.06 14.19
CA MET A 1 -6.70 29.08 13.48
C MET A 1 -6.50 27.72 12.81
N ASN A 2 -6.19 27.68 11.51
CA ASN A 2 -5.90 26.42 10.82
C ASN A 2 -4.51 25.94 11.23
N SER A 3 -4.40 24.70 11.72
CA SER A 3 -3.11 24.08 12.00
C SER A 3 -2.30 23.89 10.71
N PRO A 4 -0.95 23.82 10.76
CA PRO A 4 -0.14 23.58 9.57
C PRO A 4 -0.48 22.22 8.94
N LEU A 5 -0.39 22.11 7.61
CA LEU A 5 -0.66 20.87 6.87
C LEU A 5 0.35 19.77 7.20
N ILE A 6 1.61 20.16 7.43
CA ILE A 6 2.68 19.22 7.79
C ILE A 6 2.93 19.36 9.28
N ARG A 7 2.82 18.26 10.01
CA ARG A 7 2.96 18.18 11.47
C ARG A 7 3.83 16.97 11.81
N ASP A 8 4.41 16.95 13.01
CA ASP A 8 5.22 15.82 13.48
C ASP A 8 4.44 14.51 13.54
N TYR A 9 3.14 14.60 13.87
CA TYR A 9 2.20 13.50 13.86
C TYR A 9 0.93 13.89 13.11
N MET A 10 0.53 13.04 12.16
CA MET A 10 -0.63 13.22 11.28
C MET A 10 -1.51 11.95 11.35
N PRO A 11 -2.42 11.85 12.34
CA PRO A 11 -3.25 10.66 12.57
C PRO A 11 -4.14 10.32 11.38
N GLU A 12 -4.51 11.31 10.57
CA GLU A 12 -5.26 11.12 9.33
C GLU A 12 -4.53 10.25 8.30
N LEU A 13 -3.20 10.16 8.35
CA LEU A 13 -2.44 9.28 7.47
C LEU A 13 -2.54 7.80 7.91
N ASP A 14 -2.77 7.55 9.20
CA ASP A 14 -3.06 6.20 9.67
C ASP A 14 -4.46 5.75 9.22
N VAL A 15 -5.43 6.68 9.12
CA VAL A 15 -6.75 6.40 8.51
C VAL A 15 -6.58 6.00 7.04
N VAL A 16 -5.77 6.74 6.27
CA VAL A 16 -5.48 6.40 4.86
C VAL A 16 -4.84 5.00 4.74
N ARG A 17 -3.88 4.66 5.62
CA ARG A 17 -3.28 3.32 5.66
C ARG A 17 -4.30 2.23 6.00
N GLY A 18 -5.18 2.51 6.95
CA GLY A 18 -6.24 1.58 7.36
C GLY A 18 -7.21 1.29 6.22
N ILE A 19 -7.65 2.32 5.50
CA ILE A 19 -8.48 2.16 4.30
C ILE A 19 -7.73 1.34 3.25
N ALA A 20 -6.47 1.67 2.96
CA ALA A 20 -5.68 1.01 1.95
C ALA A 20 -5.49 -0.50 2.24
N VAL A 21 -5.16 -0.87 3.47
CA VAL A 21 -4.98 -2.29 3.82
C VAL A 21 -6.30 -3.04 3.78
N LEU A 22 -7.41 -2.45 4.24
CA LEU A 22 -8.73 -3.11 4.20
C LEU A 22 -9.22 -3.36 2.77
N LEU A 23 -8.94 -2.46 1.82
CA LEU A 23 -9.22 -2.69 0.40
C LEU A 23 -8.45 -3.91 -0.13
N VAL A 24 -7.16 -4.05 0.22
CA VAL A 24 -6.35 -5.21 -0.17
C VAL A 24 -6.88 -6.51 0.46
N LEU A 25 -7.28 -6.47 1.73
CA LEU A 25 -7.86 -7.62 2.41
C LEU A 25 -9.23 -7.99 1.79
N PHE A 26 -10.02 -7.01 1.40
CA PHE A 26 -11.28 -7.22 0.73
C PHE A 26 -11.10 -8.00 -0.59
N LEU A 27 -10.12 -7.61 -1.41
CA LEU A 27 -9.75 -8.33 -2.63
C LEU A 27 -9.42 -9.81 -2.35
N HIS A 28 -8.45 -10.05 -1.47
CA HIS A 28 -7.93 -11.41 -1.26
C HIS A 28 -8.87 -12.28 -0.42
N GLY A 29 -9.62 -11.68 0.48
CA GLY A 29 -10.54 -12.40 1.35
C GLY A 29 -11.85 -12.81 0.69
N MET A 30 -12.26 -12.12 -0.39
CA MET A 30 -13.43 -12.55 -1.20
C MET A 30 -13.05 -13.56 -2.28
N ALA A 31 -11.76 -13.78 -2.55
CA ALA A 31 -11.27 -14.72 -3.55
C ALA A 31 -11.26 -16.15 -3.00
N LEU A 32 -12.45 -16.75 -2.79
CA LEU A 32 -12.61 -18.15 -2.40
C LEU A 32 -13.07 -18.96 -3.61
N PRO A 33 -12.48 -20.16 -3.90
CA PRO A 33 -13.03 -21.09 -4.88
C PRO A 33 -14.41 -21.59 -4.40
N LEU A 34 -15.48 -21.02 -4.95
CA LEU A 34 -16.84 -21.34 -4.57
C LEU A 34 -17.35 -22.51 -5.40
N GLN A 35 -18.04 -23.44 -4.75
CA GLN A 35 -18.86 -24.45 -5.43
C GLN A 35 -20.30 -23.92 -5.51
N GLY A 36 -20.80 -23.66 -6.73
CA GLY A 36 -22.12 -23.13 -6.98
C GLY A 36 -22.16 -21.66 -7.39
N GLU A 37 -23.36 -21.18 -7.73
CA GLU A 37 -23.57 -19.82 -8.20
C GLU A 37 -23.82 -18.86 -7.05
N LEU A 38 -23.18 -17.69 -7.11
CA LEU A 38 -23.47 -16.57 -6.20
C LEU A 38 -24.81 -15.96 -6.55
N SER A 39 -25.57 -15.55 -5.51
CA SER A 39 -26.70 -14.65 -5.67
C SER A 39 -26.27 -13.34 -6.35
N THR A 40 -27.21 -12.59 -6.91
CA THR A 40 -26.92 -11.27 -7.51
C THR A 40 -26.14 -10.36 -6.55
N PHE A 41 -26.53 -10.29 -5.29
CA PHE A 41 -25.83 -9.53 -4.27
C PHE A 41 -24.40 -10.04 -4.03
N GLY A 42 -24.24 -11.37 -3.94
CA GLY A 42 -22.92 -11.99 -3.75
C GLY A 42 -21.99 -11.71 -4.93
N ARG A 43 -22.52 -11.72 -6.15
CA ARG A 43 -21.77 -11.40 -7.37
C ARG A 43 -21.31 -9.94 -7.38
N VAL A 44 -22.21 -9.00 -7.10
CA VAL A 44 -21.86 -7.58 -6.98
C VAL A 44 -20.77 -7.37 -5.93
N LEU A 45 -20.88 -8.01 -4.76
CA LEU A 45 -19.90 -7.90 -3.70
C LEU A 45 -18.52 -8.47 -4.12
N TYR A 46 -18.52 -9.61 -4.80
CA TYR A 46 -17.31 -10.20 -5.37
C TYR A 46 -16.67 -9.28 -6.43
N ASP A 47 -17.47 -8.79 -7.39
CA ASP A 47 -16.98 -7.91 -8.46
C ASP A 47 -16.40 -6.62 -7.90
N LEU A 48 -17.04 -6.02 -6.89
CA LEU A 48 -16.49 -4.85 -6.19
C LEU A 48 -15.17 -5.17 -5.48
N SER A 49 -15.04 -6.38 -4.90
CA SER A 49 -13.82 -6.78 -4.23
C SER A 49 -12.61 -6.84 -5.18
N GLN A 50 -12.85 -7.15 -6.47
CA GLN A 50 -11.78 -7.24 -7.47
C GLN A 50 -11.05 -5.91 -7.69
N TYR A 51 -11.67 -4.79 -7.33
CA TYR A 51 -11.02 -3.47 -7.34
C TYR A 51 -10.20 -3.17 -6.08
N GLY A 52 -10.12 -4.07 -5.11
CA GLY A 52 -9.37 -3.88 -3.87
C GLY A 52 -7.86 -3.63 -4.06
N TRP A 53 -7.29 -3.94 -5.25
CA TRP A 53 -5.92 -3.59 -5.61
C TRP A 53 -5.65 -2.07 -5.60
N VAL A 54 -6.69 -1.24 -5.69
CA VAL A 54 -6.62 0.23 -5.49
C VAL A 54 -5.95 0.58 -4.17
N GLY A 55 -6.09 -0.26 -3.14
CA GLY A 55 -5.39 -0.11 -1.86
C GLY A 55 -3.86 -0.08 -2.00
N VAL A 56 -3.28 -0.87 -2.92
CA VAL A 56 -1.83 -0.85 -3.19
C VAL A 56 -1.41 0.48 -3.81
N ASN A 57 -2.19 1.01 -4.74
CA ASN A 57 -1.93 2.31 -5.35
C ASN A 57 -1.98 3.44 -4.32
N LEU A 58 -2.96 3.38 -3.41
CA LEU A 58 -3.05 4.32 -2.30
C LEU A 58 -1.83 4.23 -1.36
N PHE A 59 -1.32 3.01 -1.10
CA PHE A 59 -0.05 2.83 -0.38
C PHE A 59 1.13 3.44 -1.12
N PHE A 60 1.26 3.26 -2.43
CA PHE A 60 2.35 3.85 -3.21
C PHE A 60 2.34 5.38 -3.14
N VAL A 61 1.18 6.01 -3.32
CA VAL A 61 1.05 7.47 -3.20
C VAL A 61 1.41 7.94 -1.78
N LEU A 62 0.90 7.26 -0.76
CA LEU A 62 1.21 7.58 0.64
C LEU A 62 2.69 7.37 0.98
N SER A 63 3.30 6.30 0.48
CA SER A 63 4.73 5.99 0.65
C SER A 63 5.61 7.04 -0.02
N GLY A 64 5.30 7.41 -1.26
CA GLY A 64 5.99 8.49 -1.96
C GLY A 64 5.94 9.81 -1.20
N PHE A 65 4.76 10.17 -0.68
CA PHE A 65 4.55 11.37 0.13
C PHE A 65 5.35 11.36 1.43
N LEU A 66 5.23 10.31 2.21
CA LEU A 66 5.86 10.21 3.53
C LEU A 66 7.39 10.15 3.44
N ILE A 67 7.91 9.30 2.56
CA ILE A 67 9.35 9.12 2.41
C ILE A 67 10.00 10.39 1.90
N THR A 68 9.44 10.99 0.86
CA THR A 68 9.98 12.26 0.33
C THR A 68 9.92 13.37 1.39
N GLY A 69 8.83 13.44 2.16
CA GLY A 69 8.70 14.38 3.26
C GLY A 69 9.79 14.22 4.31
N ILE A 70 9.98 12.99 4.83
CA ILE A 70 11.01 12.67 5.83
C ILE A 70 12.41 13.00 5.31
N LEU A 71 12.69 12.69 4.06
CA LEU A 71 13.97 12.94 3.43
C LEU A 71 14.25 14.43 3.25
N LEU A 72 13.27 15.23 2.82
CA LEU A 72 13.40 16.67 2.69
C LEU A 72 13.61 17.36 4.05
N ASP A 73 12.85 16.97 5.07
CA ASP A 73 12.92 17.55 6.42
C ASP A 73 14.24 17.18 7.14
N SER A 74 14.86 16.06 6.76
CA SER A 74 16.15 15.62 7.33
C SER A 74 17.37 15.88 6.43
N ARG A 75 17.19 16.53 5.30
CA ARG A 75 18.16 16.64 4.20
C ARG A 75 19.55 17.14 4.61
N HIS A 76 19.62 18.10 5.55
CA HIS A 76 20.86 18.75 5.97
C HIS A 76 21.54 18.06 7.16
N ARG A 77 20.98 16.97 7.67
CA ARG A 77 21.56 16.25 8.81
C ARG A 77 22.83 15.48 8.40
N PRO A 78 23.84 15.43 9.27
CA PRO A 78 25.05 14.63 9.00
C PRO A 78 24.76 13.13 8.97
N ASP A 79 23.79 12.65 9.78
CA ASP A 79 23.39 11.26 9.91
C ASP A 79 22.25 10.85 8.93
N TYR A 80 21.99 11.64 7.88
CA TYR A 80 20.87 11.50 6.95
C TYR A 80 20.66 10.08 6.43
N PHE A 81 21.64 9.50 5.74
CA PHE A 81 21.54 8.16 5.15
C PHE A 81 21.43 7.08 6.22
N ARG A 82 22.35 7.10 7.20
CA ARG A 82 22.38 6.11 8.28
C ARG A 82 21.05 6.08 9.02
N ARG A 83 20.54 7.23 9.40
CA ARG A 83 19.27 7.35 10.12
C ARG A 83 18.08 6.85 9.30
N PHE A 84 18.03 7.15 8.01
CA PHE A 84 16.95 6.72 7.12
C PHE A 84 16.97 5.19 6.97
N TYR A 85 18.10 4.61 6.54
CA TYR A 85 18.18 3.17 6.25
C TYR A 85 18.03 2.31 7.50
N ILE A 86 18.66 2.66 8.62
CA ILE A 86 18.50 1.90 9.87
C ILE A 86 17.04 1.89 10.32
N ARG A 87 16.35 3.03 10.33
CA ARG A 87 14.95 3.08 10.73
C ARG A 87 14.04 2.30 9.81
N ARG A 88 14.35 2.31 8.53
CA ARG A 88 13.60 1.55 7.54
C ARG A 88 13.82 0.05 7.70
N ALA A 89 15.07 -0.38 7.82
CA ALA A 89 15.43 -1.77 8.08
C ALA A 89 14.75 -2.31 9.34
N LEU A 90 14.84 -1.60 10.46
CA LEU A 90 14.21 -1.99 11.73
C LEU A 90 12.67 -2.04 11.66
N ARG A 91 12.07 -1.30 10.75
CA ARG A 91 10.62 -1.31 10.52
C ARG A 91 10.16 -2.48 9.64
N ILE A 92 10.96 -2.85 8.62
CA ILE A 92 10.54 -3.75 7.54
C ILE A 92 11.08 -5.16 7.76
N LEU A 93 12.39 -5.30 7.99
CA LEU A 93 13.06 -6.60 7.96
C LEU A 93 12.56 -7.60 9.00
N PRO A 94 12.28 -7.21 10.27
CA PRO A 94 11.91 -8.21 11.28
C PRO A 94 10.64 -8.99 10.91
N ALA A 95 9.57 -8.31 10.50
CA ALA A 95 8.32 -8.97 10.14
C ALA A 95 8.42 -9.66 8.76
N LEU A 96 9.14 -9.06 7.80
CA LEU A 96 9.38 -9.68 6.50
C LEU A 96 10.13 -11.01 6.66
N TYR A 97 11.24 -11.03 7.40
CA TYR A 97 12.04 -12.24 7.54
C TYR A 97 11.33 -13.31 8.37
N ALA A 98 10.53 -12.92 9.35
CA ALA A 98 9.65 -13.85 10.05
C ALA A 98 8.63 -14.50 9.08
N LEU A 99 8.01 -13.71 8.18
CA LEU A 99 7.14 -14.25 7.14
C LEU A 99 7.89 -15.19 6.19
N LEU A 100 9.07 -14.78 5.67
CA LEU A 100 9.86 -15.61 4.74
C LEU A 100 10.24 -16.95 5.37
N LEU A 101 10.60 -16.95 6.66
CA LEU A 101 10.88 -18.17 7.41
C LEU A 101 9.64 -19.08 7.52
N ILE A 102 8.48 -18.52 7.80
CA ILE A 102 7.22 -19.27 7.85
C ILE A 102 6.91 -19.87 6.46
N LEU A 103 7.06 -19.10 5.39
CA LEU A 103 6.81 -19.57 4.02
C LEU A 103 7.75 -20.71 3.61
N GLU A 104 9.02 -20.65 4.01
CA GLU A 104 10.02 -21.70 3.78
C GLU A 104 9.65 -22.98 4.54
N ILE A 105 9.40 -22.88 5.86
CA ILE A 105 9.05 -24.04 6.71
C ILE A 105 7.76 -24.71 6.26
N THR A 106 6.76 -23.91 5.86
CA THR A 106 5.45 -24.45 5.41
C THR A 106 5.46 -24.92 3.95
N GLY A 107 6.49 -24.59 3.20
CA GLY A 107 6.56 -24.86 1.76
C GLY A 107 5.49 -24.12 0.94
N LEU A 108 4.87 -23.05 1.47
CA LEU A 108 3.85 -22.26 0.76
C LEU A 108 4.42 -21.43 -0.39
N ALA A 109 5.72 -21.14 -0.35
CA ALA A 109 6.47 -20.56 -1.46
C ALA A 109 7.69 -21.42 -1.76
N SER A 110 8.24 -21.31 -2.98
CA SER A 110 9.46 -22.03 -3.36
C SER A 110 10.72 -21.35 -2.80
N SER A 111 11.77 -22.11 -2.48
CA SER A 111 13.04 -21.54 -2.00
C SER A 111 13.65 -20.52 -2.96
N PRO A 112 13.57 -20.65 -4.31
CA PRO A 112 13.97 -19.57 -5.22
C PRO A 112 13.15 -18.28 -5.02
N PHE A 113 11.83 -18.38 -4.74
CA PHE A 113 11.01 -17.21 -4.44
C PHE A 113 11.42 -16.53 -3.12
N ILE A 114 11.73 -17.33 -2.09
CA ILE A 114 12.23 -16.81 -0.81
C ILE A 114 13.56 -16.06 -1.03
N ALA A 115 14.49 -16.62 -1.82
CA ALA A 115 15.76 -15.99 -2.11
C ALA A 115 15.61 -14.64 -2.82
N VAL A 116 14.79 -14.56 -3.87
CA VAL A 116 14.55 -13.27 -4.56
C VAL A 116 13.77 -12.28 -3.69
N SER A 117 12.87 -12.75 -2.82
CA SER A 117 12.13 -11.90 -1.87
C SER A 117 13.03 -11.34 -0.78
N PHE A 118 14.01 -12.10 -0.31
CA PHE A 118 15.04 -11.64 0.61
C PHE A 118 15.85 -10.46 0.04
N LEU A 119 16.07 -10.45 -1.27
CA LEU A 119 16.77 -9.39 -2.01
C LEU A 119 15.83 -8.29 -2.54
N PHE A 120 14.55 -8.29 -2.16
CA PHE A 120 13.52 -7.38 -2.68
C PHE A 120 13.31 -7.48 -4.20
N LEU A 121 13.49 -8.66 -4.79
CA LEU A 121 13.30 -8.93 -6.21
C LEU A 121 12.04 -9.76 -6.52
N ALA A 122 11.13 -9.88 -5.56
CA ALA A 122 9.89 -10.67 -5.71
C ALA A 122 9.03 -10.22 -6.90
N ASN A 123 9.10 -8.96 -7.29
CA ASN A 123 8.39 -8.40 -8.45
C ASN A 123 8.96 -8.85 -9.81
N PHE A 124 10.12 -9.49 -9.83
CA PHE A 124 10.72 -10.10 -11.01
C PHE A 124 10.60 -11.64 -11.03
N ALA A 125 9.94 -12.24 -10.04
CA ALA A 125 9.80 -13.70 -9.93
C ALA A 125 9.26 -14.35 -11.20
N GLY A 126 8.22 -13.75 -11.81
CA GLY A 126 7.66 -14.25 -13.06
C GLY A 126 8.63 -14.20 -14.24
N PHE A 127 9.47 -13.17 -14.35
CA PHE A 127 10.52 -13.07 -15.36
C PHE A 127 11.59 -14.17 -15.17
N LEU A 128 11.86 -14.54 -13.92
CA LEU A 128 12.81 -15.60 -13.56
C LEU A 128 12.19 -17.00 -13.64
N GLY A 129 10.95 -17.15 -14.13
CA GLY A 129 10.27 -18.43 -14.25
C GLY A 129 9.84 -19.03 -12.91
N ILE A 130 9.81 -18.25 -11.83
CA ILE A 130 9.40 -18.68 -10.49
C ILE A 130 7.87 -18.61 -10.39
N THR A 131 7.21 -19.75 -10.38
CA THR A 131 5.74 -19.84 -10.41
C THR A 131 5.09 -19.96 -9.04
N LYS A 132 5.79 -20.58 -8.06
CA LYS A 132 5.28 -20.76 -6.70
C LYS A 132 5.80 -19.66 -5.79
N GLY A 133 4.99 -18.62 -5.60
CA GLY A 133 5.37 -17.44 -4.83
C GLY A 133 4.27 -16.97 -3.87
N TYR A 134 4.58 -15.91 -3.12
CA TYR A 134 3.68 -15.22 -2.22
C TYR A 134 3.39 -13.83 -2.80
N GLY A 135 2.25 -13.73 -3.51
CA GLY A 135 1.97 -12.68 -4.48
C GLY A 135 2.17 -11.24 -3.97
N VAL A 136 1.81 -10.93 -2.72
CA VAL A 136 1.84 -9.55 -2.22
C VAL A 136 3.23 -8.93 -2.07
N LEU A 137 4.30 -9.73 -2.06
CA LEU A 137 5.66 -9.23 -1.86
C LEU A 137 6.19 -8.42 -3.06
N TRP A 138 5.53 -8.47 -4.23
CA TRP A 138 5.94 -7.66 -5.37
C TRP A 138 5.86 -6.16 -5.10
N SER A 139 4.80 -5.70 -4.42
CA SER A 139 4.61 -4.28 -4.13
C SER A 139 5.61 -3.75 -3.11
N LEU A 140 5.96 -4.57 -2.11
CA LEU A 140 7.03 -4.25 -1.17
C LEU A 140 8.38 -4.11 -1.90
N ALA A 141 8.68 -4.98 -2.87
CA ALA A 141 9.88 -4.87 -3.69
C ALA A 141 9.93 -3.54 -4.47
N VAL A 142 8.80 -3.14 -5.08
CA VAL A 142 8.68 -1.83 -5.78
C VAL A 142 8.98 -0.66 -4.84
N GLU A 143 8.42 -0.68 -3.63
CA GLU A 143 8.67 0.36 -2.63
C GLU A 143 10.14 0.40 -2.21
N GLU A 144 10.75 -0.76 -1.93
CA GLU A 144 12.15 -0.82 -1.48
C GLU A 144 13.13 -0.37 -2.57
N HIS A 145 12.86 -0.64 -3.86
CA HIS A 145 13.66 -0.07 -4.95
C HIS A 145 13.62 1.45 -4.94
N PHE A 146 12.45 2.04 -4.72
CA PHE A 146 12.32 3.49 -4.57
C PHE A 146 13.08 3.98 -3.34
N TYR A 147 12.97 3.31 -2.18
CA TYR A 147 13.64 3.70 -0.95
C TYR A 147 15.16 3.58 -1.01
N MET A 148 15.69 2.63 -1.81
CA MET A 148 17.13 2.51 -2.00
C MET A 148 17.71 3.69 -2.80
N LEU A 149 17.02 4.16 -3.84
CA LEU A 149 17.55 5.17 -4.76
C LEU A 149 17.15 6.61 -4.39
N TRP A 150 15.93 6.80 -3.90
CA TRP A 150 15.34 8.12 -3.69
C TRP A 150 16.10 9.01 -2.70
N PRO A 151 16.68 8.50 -1.58
CA PRO A 151 17.45 9.31 -0.66
C PRO A 151 18.66 10.00 -1.30
N PHE A 152 19.36 9.32 -2.21
CA PHE A 152 20.50 9.91 -2.94
C PHE A 152 20.04 11.05 -3.85
N ILE A 153 18.93 10.86 -4.55
CA ILE A 153 18.34 11.85 -5.44
C ILE A 153 17.89 13.07 -4.64
N VAL A 154 17.15 12.87 -3.55
CA VAL A 154 16.67 13.96 -2.69
C VAL A 154 17.86 14.72 -2.08
N ARG A 155 18.94 14.04 -1.67
CA ARG A 155 20.11 14.69 -1.08
C ARG A 155 20.83 15.62 -2.07
N LYS A 156 20.92 15.22 -3.35
CA LYS A 156 21.73 15.94 -4.36
C LYS A 156 20.94 16.96 -5.19
N CYS A 157 19.63 16.78 -5.38
CA CYS A 157 18.86 17.61 -6.31
C CYS A 157 18.18 18.79 -5.61
N SER A 158 18.06 19.94 -6.26
CA SER A 158 17.24 21.07 -5.81
C SER A 158 15.75 20.73 -5.85
N LEU A 159 14.90 21.46 -5.10
CA LEU A 159 13.45 21.24 -5.11
C LEU A 159 12.84 21.33 -6.52
N ARG A 160 13.34 22.25 -7.37
CA ARG A 160 12.86 22.38 -8.76
C ARG A 160 13.21 21.14 -9.58
N LYS A 161 14.46 20.65 -9.48
CA LYS A 161 14.88 19.42 -10.17
C LYS A 161 14.09 18.18 -9.68
N LEU A 162 13.83 18.10 -8.37
CA LEU A 162 12.99 17.03 -7.81
C LEU A 162 11.55 17.10 -8.34
N LEU A 163 10.98 18.30 -8.43
CA LEU A 163 9.65 18.51 -9.00
C LEU A 163 9.59 18.03 -10.46
N THR A 164 10.54 18.45 -11.29
CA THR A 164 10.64 18.01 -12.69
C THR A 164 10.78 16.50 -12.78
N LEU A 165 11.66 15.88 -11.97
CA LEU A 165 11.88 14.45 -11.97
C LEU A 165 10.63 13.66 -11.56
N THR A 166 9.90 14.13 -10.55
CA THR A 166 8.64 13.46 -10.15
C THR A 166 7.55 13.57 -11.22
N ILE A 167 7.48 14.68 -11.95
CA ILE A 167 6.59 14.81 -13.12
C ILE A 167 7.01 13.83 -14.22
N VAL A 168 8.30 13.72 -14.52
CA VAL A 168 8.81 12.76 -15.52
C VAL A 168 8.50 11.32 -15.11
N ILE A 169 8.66 10.96 -13.83
CA ILE A 169 8.31 9.64 -13.30
C ILE A 169 6.80 9.39 -13.43
N PHE A 170 5.98 10.38 -13.05
CA PHE A 170 4.52 10.27 -13.12
C PHE A 170 4.01 10.06 -14.55
N LEU A 171 4.56 10.77 -15.53
CA LEU A 171 4.19 10.63 -16.93
C LEU A 171 4.88 9.45 -17.64
N GLY A 172 6.08 9.10 -17.21
CA GLY A 172 6.90 8.04 -17.79
C GLY A 172 6.33 6.64 -17.56
N SER A 173 5.81 6.36 -16.36
CA SER A 173 5.26 5.02 -16.06
C SER A 173 4.05 4.66 -16.95
N PRO A 174 3.00 5.49 -17.13
CA PRO A 174 1.92 5.19 -18.06
C PRO A 174 2.41 5.13 -19.51
N PHE A 175 3.35 5.98 -19.91
CA PHE A 175 3.96 5.92 -21.24
C PHE A 175 4.65 4.57 -21.50
N LEU A 176 5.45 4.09 -20.56
CA LEU A 176 6.08 2.77 -20.62
C LEU A 176 5.04 1.64 -20.69
N ARG A 177 3.94 1.74 -19.94
CA ARG A 177 2.85 0.75 -20.00
C ARG A 177 2.14 0.75 -21.35
N ILE A 178 1.96 1.91 -21.98
CA ILE A 178 1.40 2.01 -23.34
C ILE A 178 2.34 1.34 -24.37
N LEU A 179 3.65 1.50 -24.23
CA LEU A 179 4.62 0.83 -25.09
C LEU A 179 4.56 -0.70 -25.00
N LEU A 180 4.10 -1.28 -23.87
CA LEU A 180 3.87 -2.71 -23.76
C LEU A 180 2.73 -3.23 -24.65
N LEU A 181 1.79 -2.39 -25.06
CA LEU A 181 0.70 -2.81 -25.94
C LEU A 181 1.21 -3.18 -27.36
N VAL A 182 2.33 -2.59 -27.76
CA VAL A 182 2.94 -2.84 -29.07
C VAL A 182 4.09 -3.86 -29.04
N ASN A 183 4.48 -4.33 -27.84
CA ASN A 183 5.53 -5.30 -27.65
C ASN A 183 4.99 -6.57 -26.98
N PRO A 184 5.30 -7.76 -27.48
CA PRO A 184 4.75 -9.03 -26.97
C PRO A 184 5.45 -9.52 -25.69
N VAL A 185 5.54 -8.68 -24.66
CA VAL A 185 5.95 -9.12 -23.33
C VAL A 185 4.71 -9.69 -22.61
N PRO A 186 4.81 -10.80 -21.87
CA PRO A 186 3.67 -11.32 -21.09
C PRO A 186 3.14 -10.23 -20.14
N GLN A 187 2.03 -9.61 -20.51
CA GLN A 187 1.49 -8.40 -19.88
C GLN A 187 1.21 -8.59 -18.38
N HIS A 188 0.84 -9.79 -17.95
CA HIS A 188 0.55 -10.11 -16.56
C HIS A 188 1.81 -10.02 -15.65
N TYR A 189 3.01 -10.35 -16.15
CA TYR A 189 4.25 -10.17 -15.37
C TYR A 189 4.71 -8.71 -15.38
N ALA A 190 4.54 -8.02 -16.51
CA ALA A 190 4.93 -6.63 -16.65
C ALA A 190 4.23 -5.72 -15.63
N SER A 191 2.98 -6.01 -15.27
CA SER A 191 2.20 -5.23 -14.31
C SER A 191 2.86 -5.07 -12.93
N PHE A 192 3.80 -5.94 -12.56
CA PHE A 192 4.48 -5.94 -11.28
C PHE A 192 5.85 -5.25 -11.29
N TYR A 193 6.42 -4.94 -12.46
CA TYR A 193 7.76 -4.33 -12.53
C TYR A 193 7.77 -2.92 -11.97
N THR A 194 8.89 -2.56 -11.35
CA THR A 194 9.05 -1.31 -10.62
C THR A 194 8.72 -0.09 -11.47
N TRP A 195 9.28 0.03 -12.67
CA TRP A 195 9.11 1.19 -13.56
C TRP A 195 7.67 1.40 -14.02
N PHE A 196 6.84 0.37 -14.01
CA PHE A 196 5.41 0.46 -14.36
C PHE A 196 4.52 0.87 -13.18
N ASN A 197 5.08 1.02 -11.97
CA ASN A 197 4.36 1.37 -10.76
C ASN A 197 4.93 2.60 -10.04
N LEU A 198 5.94 3.27 -10.64
CA LEU A 198 6.56 4.45 -10.04
C LEU A 198 5.68 5.69 -10.08
N ASP A 199 4.63 5.74 -10.91
CA ASP A 199 3.72 6.90 -11.00
C ASP A 199 2.99 7.18 -9.67
N GLY A 200 2.58 6.16 -8.92
CA GLY A 200 2.01 6.34 -7.58
C GLY A 200 2.99 6.95 -6.59
N LEU A 201 4.19 6.35 -6.49
CA LEU A 201 5.28 6.86 -5.64
C LEU A 201 5.73 8.27 -6.06
N GLY A 202 5.85 8.50 -7.39
CA GLY A 202 6.21 9.78 -7.97
C GLY A 202 5.19 10.87 -7.65
N LEU A 203 3.90 10.57 -7.76
CA LEU A 203 2.81 11.52 -7.47
C LEU A 203 2.74 11.87 -5.99
N GLY A 204 2.95 10.89 -5.09
CA GLY A 204 3.10 11.13 -3.67
C GLY A 204 4.31 12.00 -3.34
N ALA A 205 5.46 11.72 -3.98
CA ALA A 205 6.68 12.52 -3.84
C ALA A 205 6.47 13.95 -4.37
N LEU A 206 5.80 14.11 -5.51
CA LEU A 206 5.43 15.41 -6.07
C LEU A 206 4.61 16.24 -5.07
N LEU A 207 3.60 15.63 -4.46
CA LEU A 207 2.80 16.30 -3.43
C LEU A 207 3.66 16.75 -2.24
N ALA A 208 4.56 15.88 -1.74
CA ALA A 208 5.45 16.20 -0.62
C ALA A 208 6.40 17.36 -0.94
N ILE A 209 6.93 17.42 -2.17
CA ILE A 209 7.80 18.50 -2.65
C ILE A 209 7.00 19.78 -2.77
N TRP A 210 5.84 19.74 -3.42
CA TRP A 210 4.99 20.90 -3.64
C TRP A 210 4.60 21.58 -2.34
N LEU A 211 4.18 20.82 -1.33
CA LEU A 211 3.84 21.34 0.00
C LEU A 211 5.01 22.04 0.73
N ARG A 212 6.26 21.81 0.29
CA ARG A 212 7.49 22.40 0.86
C ARG A 212 8.09 23.50 -0.01
N MET A 213 7.44 23.82 -1.13
CA MET A 213 7.90 24.94 -1.95
C MET A 213 7.56 26.29 -1.31
N PRO A 214 8.45 27.29 -1.40
CA PRO A 214 8.18 28.64 -0.88
C PRO A 214 6.94 29.31 -1.51
N SER A 215 6.60 28.92 -2.75
CA SER A 215 5.41 29.41 -3.48
C SER A 215 4.11 28.70 -3.10
N PHE A 216 4.16 27.67 -2.26
CA PHE A 216 2.99 26.87 -1.88
C PHE A 216 1.97 27.71 -1.09
N ARG A 217 0.72 27.59 -1.49
CA ARG A 217 -0.42 28.17 -0.75
C ARG A 217 -1.49 27.11 -0.51
N ARG A 218 -1.97 26.98 0.72
CA ARG A 218 -3.02 26.04 1.10
C ARG A 218 -4.25 26.13 0.19
N ALA A 219 -4.63 27.35 -0.23
CA ALA A 219 -5.76 27.55 -1.15
C ALA A 219 -5.57 26.88 -2.51
N GLN A 220 -4.33 26.71 -2.99
CA GLN A 220 -4.03 26.01 -4.24
C GLN A 220 -4.32 24.52 -4.07
N LEU A 221 -3.87 23.90 -2.96
CA LEU A 221 -4.19 22.50 -2.66
C LEU A 221 -5.71 22.29 -2.54
N ALA A 222 -6.41 23.19 -1.84
CA ALA A 222 -7.85 23.10 -1.66
C ALA A 222 -8.63 23.16 -3.01
N ARG A 223 -8.09 23.91 -4.00
CA ARG A 223 -8.71 23.99 -5.32
C ARG A 223 -8.51 22.74 -6.18
N VAL A 224 -7.40 22.00 -5.99
CA VAL A 224 -7.06 20.87 -6.86
C VAL A 224 -7.34 19.51 -6.21
N ALA A 225 -7.41 19.42 -4.89
CA ALA A 225 -7.54 18.16 -4.16
C ALA A 225 -8.81 17.38 -4.54
N LEU A 226 -9.98 18.02 -4.40
CA LEU A 226 -11.27 17.39 -4.74
C LEU A 226 -11.41 17.15 -6.25
N PRO A 227 -11.12 18.10 -7.15
CA PRO A 227 -11.10 17.82 -8.59
C PRO A 227 -10.18 16.65 -8.98
N ALA A 228 -8.97 16.57 -8.44
CA ALA A 228 -8.07 15.44 -8.74
C ALA A 228 -8.65 14.11 -8.27
N MET A 229 -9.26 14.06 -7.07
CA MET A 229 -9.93 12.88 -6.56
C MET A 229 -11.10 12.45 -7.47
N LEU A 230 -11.97 13.39 -7.84
CA LEU A 230 -13.16 13.09 -8.63
C LEU A 230 -12.81 12.74 -10.07
N LEU A 231 -11.96 13.54 -10.73
CA LEU A 231 -11.55 13.28 -12.13
C LEU A 231 -10.77 11.98 -12.25
N GLY A 232 -9.84 11.72 -11.29
CA GLY A 232 -9.13 10.45 -11.23
C GLY A 232 -10.07 9.28 -11.00
N GLY A 233 -11.05 9.42 -10.08
CA GLY A 233 -12.04 8.39 -9.79
C GLY A 233 -12.96 8.10 -10.98
N VAL A 234 -13.50 9.13 -11.63
CA VAL A 234 -14.34 8.98 -12.82
C VAL A 234 -13.54 8.36 -13.97
N ALA A 235 -12.33 8.86 -14.22
CA ALA A 235 -11.47 8.29 -15.25
C ALA A 235 -11.13 6.81 -14.96
N PHE A 236 -10.86 6.48 -13.70
CA PHE A 236 -10.65 5.09 -13.28
C PHE A 236 -11.86 4.21 -13.59
N VAL A 237 -13.06 4.61 -13.17
CA VAL A 237 -14.29 3.84 -13.45
C VAL A 237 -14.56 3.68 -14.95
N MET A 238 -14.30 4.71 -15.74
CA MET A 238 -14.47 4.65 -17.19
C MET A 238 -13.45 3.75 -17.90
N LEU A 239 -12.24 3.65 -17.36
CA LEU A 239 -11.14 2.88 -17.95
C LEU A 239 -11.09 1.44 -17.42
N ALA A 240 -11.56 1.21 -16.19
CA ALA A 240 -11.55 -0.10 -15.55
C ALA A 240 -12.45 -1.09 -16.33
N GLY A 241 -11.97 -2.32 -16.48
CA GLY A 241 -12.66 -3.37 -17.25
C GLY A 241 -12.37 -3.35 -18.76
N HIS A 242 -11.70 -2.31 -19.29
CA HIS A 242 -11.20 -2.33 -20.65
C HIS A 242 -9.79 -2.96 -20.69
N PRO A 243 -9.59 -4.09 -21.40
CA PRO A 243 -8.36 -4.90 -21.28
C PRO A 243 -7.05 -4.12 -21.49
N TRP A 244 -7.03 -3.17 -22.43
CA TRP A 244 -5.83 -2.34 -22.65
C TRP A 244 -5.68 -1.19 -21.64
N ALA A 245 -6.81 -0.64 -21.15
CA ALA A 245 -6.81 0.52 -20.26
C ALA A 245 -6.47 0.12 -18.83
N ASP A 246 -6.93 -1.05 -18.36
CA ASP A 246 -6.62 -1.59 -17.04
C ASP A 246 -5.10 -1.71 -16.82
N VAL A 247 -4.39 -2.19 -17.81
CA VAL A 247 -2.93 -2.35 -17.73
C VAL A 247 -2.20 -1.02 -17.87
N THR A 248 -2.79 -0.01 -18.52
CA THR A 248 -2.09 1.25 -18.87
C THR A 248 -2.53 2.44 -18.04
N LEU A 249 -3.67 3.01 -18.35
CA LEU A 249 -4.12 4.32 -17.85
C LEU A 249 -4.97 4.23 -16.58
N ALA A 250 -5.70 3.12 -16.34
CA ALA A 250 -6.55 2.99 -15.18
C ALA A 250 -5.75 3.08 -13.86
N LYS A 251 -4.54 2.49 -13.80
CA LYS A 251 -3.64 2.64 -12.65
C LYS A 251 -3.26 4.10 -12.39
N THR A 252 -2.94 4.87 -13.44
CA THR A 252 -2.58 6.30 -13.29
C THR A 252 -3.78 7.13 -12.85
N ALA A 253 -4.97 6.84 -13.37
CA ALA A 253 -6.21 7.47 -12.92
C ALA A 253 -6.48 7.17 -11.44
N CYS A 254 -6.31 5.92 -11.01
CA CYS A 254 -6.38 5.51 -9.61
C CYS A 254 -5.35 6.23 -8.73
N ASN A 255 -4.10 6.38 -9.19
CA ASN A 255 -3.07 7.12 -8.47
C ASN A 255 -3.43 8.61 -8.33
N LEU A 256 -4.02 9.22 -9.36
CA LEU A 256 -4.51 10.60 -9.30
C LEU A 256 -5.65 10.75 -8.27
N ALA A 257 -6.62 9.84 -8.29
CA ALA A 257 -7.69 9.79 -7.29
C ALA A 257 -7.13 9.62 -5.87
N SER A 258 -6.15 8.74 -5.69
CA SER A 258 -5.47 8.49 -4.41
C SER A 258 -4.72 9.72 -3.90
N ALA A 259 -4.03 10.46 -4.77
CA ALA A 259 -3.35 11.71 -4.41
C ALA A 259 -4.35 12.82 -4.05
N GLY A 260 -5.46 12.91 -4.78
CA GLY A 260 -6.58 13.79 -4.45
C GLY A 260 -7.19 13.46 -3.09
N PHE A 261 -7.46 12.17 -2.83
CA PHE A 261 -7.97 11.70 -1.55
C PHE A 261 -7.00 12.00 -0.40
N LEU A 262 -5.70 11.71 -0.56
CA LEU A 262 -4.67 12.07 0.43
C LEU A 262 -4.65 13.58 0.69
N SER A 263 -4.74 14.40 -0.36
CA SER A 263 -4.76 15.86 -0.25
C SER A 263 -6.00 16.38 0.50
N CYS A 264 -7.19 15.83 0.21
CA CYS A 264 -8.43 16.13 0.93
C CYS A 264 -8.30 15.74 2.42
N THR A 265 -7.72 14.58 2.71
CA THR A 265 -7.51 14.09 4.07
C THR A 265 -6.56 14.99 4.85
N LEU A 266 -5.45 15.45 4.27
CA LEU A 266 -4.53 16.42 4.87
C LEU A 266 -5.21 17.76 5.17
N LEU A 267 -6.03 18.26 4.23
CA LEU A 267 -6.79 19.51 4.41
C LEU A 267 -7.82 19.38 5.54
N ALA A 268 -8.55 18.27 5.59
CA ALA A 268 -9.54 17.99 6.63
C ALA A 268 -8.86 17.83 8.00
N GLY A 269 -7.80 17.01 8.10
CA GLY A 269 -7.08 16.76 9.34
C GLY A 269 -6.42 18.00 9.97
N SER A 270 -6.16 19.03 9.17
CA SER A 270 -5.60 20.32 9.61
C SER A 270 -6.66 21.42 9.76
N SER A 271 -7.94 21.10 9.80
CA SER A 271 -9.07 22.04 9.85
C SER A 271 -10.12 21.65 10.88
N LYS A 272 -11.23 22.40 10.95
CA LYS A 272 -12.42 22.04 11.74
C LYS A 272 -13.08 20.72 11.33
N TRP A 273 -12.75 20.21 10.14
CA TRP A 273 -13.25 18.95 9.60
C TRP A 273 -12.47 17.72 10.08
N LYS A 274 -11.54 17.88 11.03
CA LYS A 274 -10.71 16.79 11.56
C LYS A 274 -11.55 15.61 12.05
N ALA A 275 -12.69 15.86 12.69
CA ALA A 275 -13.58 14.81 13.19
C ALA A 275 -14.06 13.84 12.09
N TYR A 276 -14.19 14.31 10.83
CA TYR A 276 -14.63 13.49 9.70
C TYR A 276 -13.54 12.59 9.11
N VAL A 277 -12.29 12.78 9.52
CA VAL A 277 -11.13 11.97 9.10
C VAL A 277 -10.40 11.34 10.28
N ASP A 278 -10.97 11.43 11.48
CA ASP A 278 -10.41 10.88 12.72
C ASP A 278 -11.19 9.64 13.17
N TRP A 279 -11.24 8.63 12.32
CA TRP A 279 -12.00 7.40 12.56
C TRP A 279 -11.15 6.35 13.27
N PRO A 280 -11.48 5.99 14.53
CA PRO A 280 -10.69 5.09 15.36
C PRO A 280 -10.41 3.74 14.70
N ILE A 281 -11.42 3.14 14.07
CA ILE A 281 -11.31 1.84 13.43
C ILE A 281 -10.24 1.83 12.31
N PHE A 282 -10.23 2.86 11.45
CA PHE A 282 -9.23 2.93 10.38
C PHE A 282 -7.84 3.27 10.91
N LYS A 283 -7.74 4.09 11.98
CA LYS A 283 -6.45 4.33 12.66
C LYS A 283 -5.88 3.04 13.25
N PHE A 284 -6.73 2.20 13.85
CA PHE A 284 -6.31 0.89 14.34
C PHE A 284 -5.73 0.02 13.21
N PHE A 285 -6.47 -0.14 12.11
CA PHE A 285 -5.97 -0.88 10.96
C PHE A 285 -4.72 -0.24 10.35
N GLY A 286 -4.63 1.08 10.32
CA GLY A 286 -3.43 1.81 9.89
C GLY A 286 -2.22 1.54 10.77
N PHE A 287 -2.41 1.43 12.08
CA PHE A 287 -1.35 1.12 13.04
C PHE A 287 -0.74 -0.26 12.82
N ILE A 288 -1.55 -1.27 12.51
CA ILE A 288 -1.10 -2.65 12.26
C ILE A 288 -0.92 -2.95 10.76
N SER A 289 -1.10 -1.97 9.87
CA SER A 289 -1.23 -2.16 8.42
C SER A 289 -0.08 -2.92 7.79
N TYR A 290 1.15 -2.74 8.27
CA TYR A 290 2.32 -3.42 7.71
C TYR A 290 2.29 -4.92 7.98
N GLY A 291 2.17 -5.34 9.25
CA GLY A 291 2.04 -6.75 9.61
C GLY A 291 0.80 -7.39 8.97
N LEU A 292 -0.32 -6.64 8.94
CA LEU A 292 -1.57 -7.09 8.34
C LEU A 292 -1.42 -7.33 6.82
N TYR A 293 -0.74 -6.42 6.11
CA TYR A 293 -0.43 -6.58 4.69
C TYR A 293 0.46 -7.80 4.43
N LEU A 294 1.43 -8.08 5.27
CA LEU A 294 2.32 -9.23 5.11
C LEU A 294 1.61 -10.56 5.32
N ILE A 295 0.73 -10.66 6.35
CA ILE A 295 0.22 -11.95 6.82
C ILE A 295 -1.15 -12.36 6.24
N HIS A 296 -1.91 -11.43 5.63
CA HIS A 296 -3.30 -11.67 5.30
C HIS A 296 -3.54 -12.87 4.35
N ILE A 297 -2.71 -13.08 3.33
CA ILE A 297 -2.86 -14.24 2.43
C ILE A 297 -2.70 -15.54 3.21
N LEU A 298 -1.72 -15.63 4.11
CA LEU A 298 -1.53 -16.80 4.97
C LEU A 298 -2.74 -16.99 5.89
N ALA A 299 -3.26 -15.91 6.47
CA ALA A 299 -4.44 -15.98 7.34
C ALA A 299 -5.70 -16.45 6.58
N PHE A 300 -5.92 -15.92 5.36
CA PHE A 300 -7.00 -16.42 4.50
C PHE A 300 -6.80 -17.86 4.06
N HIS A 301 -5.58 -18.29 3.78
CA HIS A 301 -5.28 -19.69 3.49
C HIS A 301 -5.62 -20.60 4.68
N VAL A 302 -5.22 -20.23 5.89
CA VAL A 302 -5.61 -20.98 7.11
C VAL A 302 -7.13 -20.98 7.30
N ALA A 303 -7.80 -19.84 7.11
CA ALA A 303 -9.25 -19.75 7.20
C ALA A 303 -9.93 -20.69 6.17
N SER A 304 -9.42 -20.78 4.93
CA SER A 304 -9.92 -21.73 3.93
C SER A 304 -9.80 -23.18 4.39
N ILE A 305 -8.65 -23.57 4.97
CA ILE A 305 -8.43 -24.92 5.48
C ILE A 305 -9.41 -25.24 6.61
N LEU A 306 -9.56 -24.34 7.58
CA LEU A 306 -10.48 -24.49 8.70
C LEU A 306 -11.94 -24.62 8.22
N LEU A 307 -12.31 -23.77 7.28
CA LEU A 307 -13.66 -23.78 6.70
C LEU A 307 -13.95 -25.10 5.98
N SER A 308 -13.04 -25.58 5.14
CA SER A 308 -13.19 -26.83 4.40
C SER A 308 -13.24 -28.04 5.32
N HIS A 309 -12.50 -28.05 6.42
CA HIS A 309 -12.44 -29.18 7.33
C HIS A 309 -13.66 -29.25 8.26
N TYR A 310 -14.09 -28.15 8.84
CA TYR A 310 -15.14 -28.16 9.89
C TYR A 310 -16.55 -27.84 9.36
N LEU A 311 -16.68 -27.24 8.18
CA LEU A 311 -17.96 -26.70 7.68
C LEU A 311 -18.28 -27.19 6.25
N ALA A 312 -17.66 -28.30 5.81
CA ALA A 312 -17.74 -28.79 4.43
C ALA A 312 -19.17 -29.03 3.91
N THR A 313 -20.12 -29.44 4.77
CA THR A 313 -21.46 -29.81 4.33
C THR A 313 -22.52 -28.70 4.40
N PRO A 314 -22.59 -27.81 5.41
CA PRO A 314 -23.58 -26.74 5.44
C PRO A 314 -23.26 -25.56 4.52
N LEU A 315 -21.97 -25.26 4.29
CA LEU A 315 -21.52 -24.06 3.56
C LEU A 315 -21.49 -24.22 2.05
N THR A 316 -21.32 -25.46 1.55
CA THR A 316 -21.41 -25.73 0.11
C THR A 316 -22.80 -25.41 -0.46
N ARG A 317 -23.83 -25.36 0.40
CA ARG A 317 -25.22 -25.03 0.01
C ARG A 317 -25.44 -23.52 -0.14
N ASN A 318 -24.61 -22.65 0.45
CA ASN A 318 -24.74 -21.19 0.35
C ASN A 318 -23.36 -20.53 0.07
N PRO A 319 -23.02 -20.34 -1.20
CA PRO A 319 -21.74 -19.75 -1.59
C PRO A 319 -21.47 -18.36 -0.99
N LEU A 320 -22.49 -17.52 -0.84
CA LEU A 320 -22.37 -16.20 -0.21
C LEU A 320 -21.96 -16.31 1.26
N ALA A 321 -22.60 -17.20 2.01
CA ALA A 321 -22.27 -17.41 3.42
C ALA A 321 -20.84 -17.96 3.57
N ALA A 322 -20.42 -18.88 2.70
CA ALA A 322 -19.04 -19.39 2.67
C ALA A 322 -18.03 -18.28 2.42
N MET A 323 -18.28 -17.44 1.43
CA MET A 323 -17.42 -16.28 1.09
C MET A 323 -17.31 -15.29 2.26
N LEU A 324 -18.43 -14.94 2.88
CA LEU A 324 -18.45 -14.00 4.01
C LEU A 324 -17.76 -14.58 5.26
N LEU A 325 -17.96 -15.87 5.56
CA LEU A 325 -17.29 -16.53 6.68
C LEU A 325 -15.77 -16.65 6.44
N HIS A 326 -15.37 -16.95 5.22
CA HIS A 326 -13.95 -16.92 4.83
C HIS A 326 -13.34 -15.54 5.04
N PHE A 327 -14.00 -14.49 4.54
CA PHE A 327 -13.53 -13.12 4.72
C PHE A 327 -13.46 -12.73 6.19
N CYS A 328 -14.53 -12.92 6.96
CA CYS A 328 -14.58 -12.55 8.37
C CYS A 328 -13.57 -13.35 9.21
N GLY A 329 -13.49 -14.66 9.00
CA GLY A 329 -12.55 -15.54 9.72
C GLY A 329 -11.10 -15.19 9.41
N GLY A 330 -10.77 -15.00 8.14
CA GLY A 330 -9.44 -14.59 7.71
C GLY A 330 -9.08 -13.19 8.20
N LEU A 331 -10.00 -12.22 8.18
CA LEU A 331 -9.81 -10.87 8.69
C LEU A 331 -9.53 -10.89 10.20
N VAL A 332 -10.30 -11.63 10.99
CA VAL A 332 -10.08 -11.76 12.45
C VAL A 332 -8.72 -12.38 12.72
N LEU A 333 -8.39 -13.47 12.05
CA LEU A 333 -7.12 -14.16 12.22
C LEU A 333 -5.93 -13.27 11.81
N ALA A 334 -6.00 -12.63 10.65
CA ALA A 334 -4.97 -11.71 10.18
C ALA A 334 -4.77 -10.54 11.15
N THR A 335 -5.87 -9.96 11.67
CA THR A 335 -5.85 -8.86 12.62
C THR A 335 -5.20 -9.28 13.94
N ALA A 336 -5.56 -10.44 14.47
CA ALA A 336 -4.98 -10.96 15.70
C ALA A 336 -3.46 -11.19 15.57
N ILE A 337 -3.03 -11.86 14.49
CA ILE A 337 -1.61 -12.12 14.23
C ILE A 337 -0.85 -10.81 14.02
N ALA A 338 -1.37 -9.90 13.21
CA ALA A 338 -0.73 -8.60 12.94
C ALA A 338 -0.61 -7.75 14.21
N TYR A 339 -1.63 -7.73 15.05
CA TYR A 339 -1.59 -7.01 16.33
C TYR A 339 -0.56 -7.60 17.28
N LEU A 340 -0.52 -8.94 17.41
CA LEU A 340 0.49 -9.63 18.23
C LEU A 340 1.90 -9.38 17.70
N SER A 341 2.11 -9.51 16.38
CA SER A 341 3.39 -9.21 15.73
C SER A 341 3.82 -7.76 15.99
N ARG A 342 2.89 -6.83 15.87
CA ARG A 342 3.15 -5.40 16.14
C ARG A 342 3.65 -5.17 17.57
N ARG A 343 3.01 -5.78 18.56
CA ARG A 343 3.32 -5.63 19.99
C ARG A 343 4.59 -6.37 20.42
N SER A 344 4.78 -7.59 19.93
CA SER A 344 5.87 -8.48 20.39
C SER A 344 7.16 -8.31 19.58
N LEU A 345 7.05 -8.18 18.25
CA LEU A 345 8.20 -8.14 17.35
C LEU A 345 8.52 -6.71 16.91
N GLU A 346 7.60 -6.06 16.17
CA GLU A 346 7.90 -4.80 15.51
C GLU A 346 8.24 -3.66 16.50
N GLU A 347 7.48 -3.50 17.60
CA GLU A 347 7.74 -2.45 18.59
C GLU A 347 9.11 -2.57 19.24
N ARG A 348 9.62 -3.79 19.45
CA ARG A 348 10.96 -4.00 20.02
C ARG A 348 12.05 -3.41 19.14
N PHE A 349 11.99 -3.70 17.84
CA PHE A 349 12.94 -3.18 16.87
C PHE A 349 12.78 -1.67 16.64
N LEU A 350 11.55 -1.17 16.62
CA LEU A 350 11.30 0.26 16.49
C LEU A 350 11.86 1.07 17.65
N ARG A 351 11.82 0.56 18.88
CA ARG A 351 12.42 1.22 20.05
C ARG A 351 13.93 1.41 19.92
N ILE A 352 14.63 0.52 19.21
CA ILE A 352 16.06 0.65 18.93
C ILE A 352 16.32 1.84 17.98
N GLY A 353 15.45 2.04 17.00
CA GLY A 353 15.60 3.07 15.95
C GLY A 353 15.02 4.44 16.29
N TYR A 354 14.17 4.54 17.32
CA TYR A 354 13.47 5.78 17.70
C TYR A 354 13.65 6.07 19.19
N SER A 355 13.65 7.36 19.57
CA SER A 355 13.55 7.73 20.98
C SER A 355 12.21 7.26 21.56
N SER A 356 12.19 6.89 22.84
CA SER A 356 11.01 6.35 23.54
C SER A 356 9.76 7.24 23.37
N ARG A 357 9.92 8.57 23.41
CA ARG A 357 8.84 9.54 23.22
C ARG A 357 8.18 9.44 21.82
N ARG A 358 8.93 9.06 20.80
CA ARG A 358 8.41 8.94 19.42
C ARG A 358 7.70 7.60 19.16
N VAL A 359 8.09 6.56 19.88
CA VAL A 359 7.40 5.26 19.87
C VAL A 359 6.02 5.37 20.53
N GLU A 360 5.90 6.16 21.60
CA GLU A 360 4.61 6.45 22.26
C GLU A 360 3.66 7.23 21.36
N LEU A 361 4.15 8.21 20.61
CA LEU A 361 3.36 8.96 19.63
C LEU A 361 2.85 8.09 18.46
N LEU A 362 3.47 6.94 18.22
CA LEU A 362 3.03 5.97 17.20
C LEU A 362 2.01 4.96 17.75
N ARG A 363 1.70 5.00 19.03
CA ARG A 363 0.61 4.21 19.62
C ARG A 363 -0.71 4.93 19.40
N PRO A 364 -1.73 4.27 18.88
CA PRO A 364 -3.07 4.85 18.89
C PRO A 364 -3.48 5.06 20.34
N SER A 365 -4.12 6.19 20.61
CA SER A 365 -4.75 6.52 21.91
C SER A 365 -6.02 5.69 22.10
N PHE A 366 -5.89 4.36 22.17
CA PHE A 366 -6.94 3.42 22.53
C PHE A 366 -6.67 2.84 23.92
N VAL A 367 -6.50 3.69 24.93
CA VAL A 367 -6.65 3.38 26.34
C VAL A 367 -7.35 4.55 26.99
#